data_5a1ee2fb6541ba6606910d8edb9d704b
#
_entry.id   5a1ee2fb6541ba6606910d8edb9d704b
#
_cell.length_a   1.000
_cell.length_b   1.000
_cell.length_c   1.000
_cell.angle_alpha   90.00
_cell.angle_beta   90.00
_cell.angle_gamma   90.00
#
_symmetry.space_group_name_H-M   'P 1'
#
loop_
_entity.id
_entity.type
_entity.pdbx_description
1 polymer ?
#
loop_
_entity_poly.entity_id
_entity_poly.type
_entity_poly.pdbx_seq_one_letter_code
_entity_poly.pdbx_strand_id
1 'polypeptide(L)'
;MMARPSRLTVTVLACILLSTIFLACSCSKPEPSYRVALIGFQGGEQGEERNTLAEYGQRRVEAELGVEVDFEMPGSEKDMEALFANAEDGYDLVISLGQDSSLDMLFARPEGTDIAAAALDFEVSQPVPGEDEASLVRYRVEEGSYLCGYLAGWLSGRTDHPMTNAIPLTAFIGSLDDPLVVYYNSGFTKGVQAGSPQGGTHSYFIENEKDSQQARAYAEEAVEKGVDIFFCTPGPFNEEVIEVAEEEDVLVILVGADRSQESPKHVLTSLILRDDNAVFEAVRAALDGDLESGKQVWGIGEGTWSLAPFHGNDPYISKELKEALHEQEGKVRSVNFSS
;
A
#
# COMPACT_ATOMS: atom_id res chain seq x y z
N MET A 1 28.41 -56.71 58.30
CA MET A 1 29.46 -56.43 57.34
C MET A 1 28.78 -55.87 56.10
N MET A 2 28.60 -54.51 56.03
CA MET A 2 27.90 -53.81 54.90
C MET A 2 28.90 -53.49 53.83
N ALA A 3 28.71 -54.04 52.64
CA ALA A 3 29.51 -53.76 51.46
C ALA A 3 29.26 -52.35 50.93
N ARG A 4 30.31 -51.53 50.79
CA ARG A 4 30.23 -50.20 50.17
C ARG A 4 30.07 -50.37 48.65
N PRO A 5 29.11 -49.66 48.01
CA PRO A 5 29.00 -49.71 46.57
C PRO A 5 30.25 -49.12 45.89
N SER A 6 30.67 -49.71 44.77
CA SER A 6 31.85 -49.29 44.03
C SER A 6 31.63 -47.93 43.35
N ARG A 7 32.71 -47.14 43.24
CA ARG A 7 32.69 -45.82 42.59
C ARG A 7 32.12 -45.85 41.15
N LEU A 8 32.15 -47.02 40.48
CA LEU A 8 31.64 -47.22 39.15
C LEU A 8 30.10 -47.15 39.07
N THR A 9 29.43 -47.68 40.13
CA THR A 9 27.94 -47.69 40.16
C THR A 9 27.34 -46.29 40.38
N VAL A 10 28.04 -45.41 41.11
CA VAL A 10 27.60 -44.02 41.34
C VAL A 10 27.77 -43.17 40.10
N THR A 11 28.83 -43.38 39.28
CA THR A 11 29.07 -42.63 38.04
C THR A 11 28.03 -42.97 36.96
N VAL A 12 27.62 -44.27 36.85
CA VAL A 12 26.61 -44.70 35.87
C VAL A 12 25.23 -44.17 36.22
N LEU A 13 24.87 -44.11 37.49
CA LEU A 13 23.57 -43.55 37.94
C LEU A 13 23.55 -42.02 37.70
N ALA A 14 24.65 -41.30 37.90
CA ALA A 14 24.72 -39.85 37.68
C ALA A 14 24.61 -39.51 36.19
N CYS A 15 25.17 -40.32 35.29
CA CYS A 15 25.08 -40.12 33.82
C CYS A 15 23.66 -40.42 33.30
N ILE A 16 22.94 -41.39 33.86
CA ILE A 16 21.56 -41.70 33.48
C ILE A 16 20.58 -40.60 33.95
N LEU A 17 20.80 -40.01 35.15
CA LEU A 17 19.98 -38.87 35.62
C LEU A 17 20.25 -37.58 34.84
N LEU A 18 21.47 -37.32 34.31
CA LEU A 18 21.74 -36.17 33.47
C LEU A 18 21.18 -36.34 32.06
N SER A 19 21.10 -37.56 31.53
CA SER A 19 20.52 -37.80 30.18
C SER A 19 18.99 -37.72 30.17
N THR A 20 18.30 -37.94 31.29
CA THR A 20 16.84 -37.77 31.35
C THR A 20 16.40 -36.33 31.56
N ILE A 21 17.26 -35.42 32.02
CA ILE A 21 16.95 -34.00 32.14
C ILE A 21 17.07 -33.28 30.77
N PHE A 22 17.85 -33.83 29.82
CA PHE A 22 18.00 -33.24 28.50
C PHE A 22 16.89 -33.63 27.48
N LEU A 23 16.03 -34.62 27.80
CA LEU A 23 14.93 -35.03 26.92
C LEU A 23 13.58 -34.34 27.24
N ALA A 24 13.53 -33.45 28.23
CA ALA A 24 12.31 -32.73 28.61
C ALA A 24 12.30 -31.25 28.18
N CYS A 25 13.31 -30.80 27.42
CA CYS A 25 13.18 -29.58 26.63
C CYS A 25 12.47 -29.92 25.29
N SER A 26 11.20 -30.25 25.40
CA SER A 26 10.26 -30.06 24.30
C SER A 26 10.35 -28.57 23.96
N CYS A 27 10.95 -28.23 22.82
CA CYS A 27 10.73 -26.94 22.19
C CYS A 27 9.26 -26.89 21.75
N SER A 28 8.34 -26.66 22.70
CA SER A 28 7.11 -25.97 22.36
C SER A 28 7.58 -24.59 21.87
N LYS A 29 7.38 -24.27 20.59
CA LYS A 29 7.37 -22.88 20.17
C LYS A 29 6.53 -22.16 21.22
N PRO A 30 7.01 -21.05 21.82
CA PRO A 30 6.10 -20.24 22.63
C PRO A 30 4.88 -19.96 21.75
N GLU A 31 3.69 -20.18 22.25
CA GLU A 31 2.49 -19.74 21.56
C GLU A 31 2.66 -18.24 21.31
N PRO A 32 2.36 -17.77 20.09
CA PRO A 32 2.49 -16.36 19.77
C PRO A 32 1.66 -15.60 20.82
N SER A 33 2.30 -14.65 21.49
CA SER A 33 1.65 -13.84 22.52
C SER A 33 0.72 -12.78 21.94
N TYR A 34 0.66 -12.64 20.62
CA TYR A 34 -0.13 -11.64 19.89
C TYR A 34 -0.53 -12.21 18.52
N ARG A 35 -1.83 -12.12 18.20
CA ARG A 35 -2.39 -12.64 16.94
C ARG A 35 -3.11 -11.54 16.17
N VAL A 36 -2.91 -11.52 14.86
CA VAL A 36 -3.48 -10.51 13.96
C VAL A 36 -4.27 -11.19 12.84
N ALA A 37 -5.51 -10.73 12.60
CA ALA A 37 -6.20 -10.99 11.35
C ALA A 37 -5.90 -9.86 10.35
N LEU A 38 -5.42 -10.20 9.17
CA LEU A 38 -5.18 -9.26 8.08
C LEU A 38 -6.19 -9.53 6.97
N ILE A 39 -7.15 -8.62 6.79
CA ILE A 39 -8.18 -8.70 5.77
C ILE A 39 -7.69 -8.01 4.50
N GLY A 40 -7.61 -8.76 3.40
CA GLY A 40 -7.13 -8.26 2.11
C GLY A 40 -8.15 -7.41 1.36
N PHE A 41 -7.69 -6.82 0.26
CA PHE A 41 -8.53 -6.13 -0.72
C PHE A 41 -9.50 -7.11 -1.38
N GLN A 42 -10.75 -6.68 -1.56
CA GLN A 42 -11.76 -7.47 -2.25
C GLN A 42 -11.83 -7.08 -3.73
N GLY A 43 -11.75 -8.08 -4.59
CA GLY A 43 -12.05 -7.99 -6.01
C GLY A 43 -10.96 -7.41 -6.91
N GLY A 44 -10.96 -7.91 -8.16
CA GLY A 44 -10.16 -7.43 -9.27
C GLY A 44 -8.66 -7.72 -9.21
N GLU A 45 -8.01 -7.61 -10.36
CA GLU A 45 -6.58 -7.87 -10.54
C GLU A 45 -5.71 -6.95 -9.68
N GLN A 46 -6.06 -5.67 -9.59
CA GLN A 46 -5.34 -4.71 -8.75
C GLN A 46 -5.43 -5.03 -7.25
N GLY A 47 -6.57 -5.58 -6.79
CA GLY A 47 -6.70 -6.09 -5.43
C GLY A 47 -5.78 -7.28 -5.18
N GLU A 48 -5.63 -8.20 -6.14
CA GLU A 48 -4.72 -9.35 -6.04
C GLU A 48 -3.25 -8.91 -5.97
N GLU A 49 -2.83 -7.91 -6.76
CA GLU A 49 -1.49 -7.37 -6.70
C GLU A 49 -1.17 -6.70 -5.36
N ARG A 50 -2.11 -5.90 -4.84
CA ARG A 50 -1.98 -5.27 -3.53
C ARG A 50 -2.02 -6.30 -2.40
N ASN A 51 -2.83 -7.36 -2.51
CA ASN A 51 -2.82 -8.48 -1.57
C ASN A 51 -1.45 -9.18 -1.55
N THR A 52 -0.79 -9.30 -2.69
CA THR A 52 0.59 -9.83 -2.74
C THR A 52 1.56 -8.95 -1.95
N LEU A 53 1.45 -7.62 -2.03
CA LEU A 53 2.25 -6.70 -1.19
C LEU A 53 1.91 -6.87 0.30
N ALA A 54 0.62 -6.95 0.65
CA ALA A 54 0.19 -7.16 2.03
C ALA A 54 0.74 -8.48 2.63
N GLU A 55 0.77 -9.57 1.85
CA GLU A 55 1.41 -10.82 2.25
C GLU A 55 2.93 -10.69 2.48
N TYR A 56 3.63 -9.77 1.77
CA TYR A 56 5.03 -9.46 2.13
C TYR A 56 5.11 -8.79 3.50
N GLY A 57 4.18 -7.89 3.80
CA GLY A 57 4.04 -7.28 5.13
C GLY A 57 3.78 -8.32 6.22
N GLN A 58 2.84 -9.24 5.99
CA GLN A 58 2.56 -10.37 6.87
C GLN A 58 3.83 -11.15 7.19
N ARG A 59 4.54 -11.65 6.16
CA ARG A 59 5.78 -12.42 6.35
C ARG A 59 6.86 -11.64 7.11
N ARG A 60 6.94 -10.34 6.89
CA ARG A 60 7.87 -9.47 7.59
C ARG A 60 7.51 -9.34 9.07
N VAL A 61 6.22 -9.14 9.39
CA VAL A 61 5.70 -9.11 10.77
C VAL A 61 6.03 -10.41 11.51
N GLU A 62 5.75 -11.56 10.90
CA GLU A 62 6.04 -12.87 11.47
C GLU A 62 7.55 -13.07 11.73
N ALA A 63 8.40 -12.65 10.78
CA ALA A 63 9.84 -12.84 10.86
C ALA A 63 10.53 -11.88 11.84
N GLU A 64 10.14 -10.61 11.88
CA GLU A 64 10.83 -9.55 12.62
C GLU A 64 10.19 -9.28 13.99
N LEU A 65 8.85 -9.40 14.11
CA LEU A 65 8.11 -9.10 15.35
C LEU A 65 7.68 -10.37 16.12
N GLY A 66 7.72 -11.55 15.48
CA GLY A 66 7.34 -12.81 16.10
C GLY A 66 5.82 -12.94 16.38
N VAL A 67 5.01 -12.19 15.65
CA VAL A 67 3.55 -12.15 15.71
C VAL A 67 2.98 -13.13 14.70
N GLU A 68 1.92 -13.86 15.03
CA GLU A 68 1.17 -14.69 14.10
C GLU A 68 0.16 -13.82 13.34
N VAL A 69 0.16 -13.90 12.01
CA VAL A 69 -0.75 -13.13 11.17
C VAL A 69 -1.49 -14.08 10.24
N ASP A 70 -2.81 -14.15 10.39
CA ASP A 70 -3.69 -14.90 9.49
C ASP A 70 -4.20 -13.94 8.40
N PHE A 71 -3.92 -14.28 7.12
CA PHE A 71 -4.45 -13.52 6.00
C PHE A 71 -5.85 -14.02 5.65
N GLU A 72 -6.84 -13.14 5.75
CA GLU A 72 -8.26 -13.48 5.68
C GLU A 72 -8.94 -12.80 4.48
N MET A 73 -9.87 -13.54 3.86
CA MET A 73 -10.74 -13.05 2.79
C MET A 73 -12.19 -13.40 3.15
N PRO A 74 -12.84 -12.68 4.07
CA PRO A 74 -14.20 -12.98 4.51
C PRO A 74 -15.17 -12.90 3.31
N GLY A 75 -15.93 -13.98 3.10
CA GLY A 75 -16.90 -14.08 2.00
C GLY A 75 -18.30 -13.58 2.36
N SER A 76 -18.54 -13.23 3.63
CA SER A 76 -19.82 -12.78 4.13
C SER A 76 -19.66 -11.92 5.40
N GLU A 77 -20.69 -11.13 5.72
CA GLU A 77 -20.80 -10.37 6.98
C GLU A 77 -20.58 -11.28 8.22
N LYS A 78 -21.16 -12.49 8.19
CA LYS A 78 -20.98 -13.47 9.27
C LYS A 78 -19.52 -13.91 9.43
N ASP A 79 -18.78 -14.08 8.33
CA ASP A 79 -17.37 -14.44 8.39
C ASP A 79 -16.56 -13.27 8.97
N MET A 80 -16.92 -12.03 8.60
CA MET A 80 -16.32 -10.82 9.16
C MET A 80 -16.59 -10.69 10.67
N GLU A 81 -17.85 -10.90 11.12
CA GLU A 81 -18.21 -10.91 12.54
C GLU A 81 -17.44 -11.98 13.34
N ALA A 82 -17.15 -13.13 12.71
CA ALA A 82 -16.44 -14.22 13.37
C ALA A 82 -15.00 -13.84 13.75
N LEU A 83 -14.36 -12.89 13.09
CA LEU A 83 -13.02 -12.39 13.42
C LEU A 83 -13.00 -11.69 14.78
N PHE A 84 -14.15 -11.18 15.25
CA PHE A 84 -14.31 -10.52 16.54
C PHE A 84 -14.95 -11.44 17.62
N ALA A 85 -15.31 -12.67 17.29
CA ALA A 85 -16.17 -13.49 18.15
C ALA A 85 -15.42 -14.32 19.22
N ASN A 86 -14.10 -14.50 19.13
CA ASN A 86 -13.36 -15.44 19.99
C ASN A 86 -12.30 -14.74 20.85
N ALA A 87 -12.66 -14.48 22.13
CA ALA A 87 -11.76 -13.82 23.07
C ALA A 87 -10.68 -14.75 23.71
N GLU A 88 -10.82 -16.09 23.67
CA GLU A 88 -9.85 -17.00 24.29
C GLU A 88 -8.81 -17.58 23.33
N ASP A 89 -9.17 -17.72 22.04
CA ASP A 89 -8.27 -18.12 20.93
C ASP A 89 -8.33 -17.10 19.77
N GLY A 90 -8.79 -15.87 20.05
CA GLY A 90 -9.08 -14.83 19.10
C GLY A 90 -7.87 -13.99 18.69
N TYR A 91 -8.16 -12.97 17.92
CA TYR A 91 -7.18 -11.98 17.50
C TYR A 91 -7.08 -10.84 18.53
N ASP A 92 -5.89 -10.28 18.68
CA ASP A 92 -5.64 -9.06 19.45
C ASP A 92 -5.87 -7.81 18.59
N LEU A 93 -5.66 -7.96 17.26
CA LEU A 93 -5.80 -6.90 16.27
C LEU A 93 -6.42 -7.44 14.99
N VAL A 94 -7.38 -6.71 14.44
CA VAL A 94 -7.92 -6.93 13.09
C VAL A 94 -7.53 -5.76 12.20
N ILE A 95 -6.82 -6.03 11.12
CA ILE A 95 -6.41 -5.03 10.11
C ILE A 95 -7.19 -5.29 8.84
N SER A 96 -7.74 -4.25 8.22
CA SER A 96 -8.35 -4.30 6.89
C SER A 96 -7.66 -3.37 5.92
N LEU A 97 -7.66 -3.75 4.64
CA LEU A 97 -7.01 -3.01 3.56
C LEU A 97 -8.04 -2.49 2.55
N GLY A 98 -7.97 -1.20 2.26
CA GLY A 98 -8.81 -0.53 1.29
C GLY A 98 -10.22 -0.20 1.78
N GLN A 99 -10.98 0.52 0.95
CA GLN A 99 -12.23 1.15 1.33
C GLN A 99 -13.34 0.13 1.68
N ASP A 100 -13.58 -0.85 0.81
CA ASP A 100 -14.71 -1.77 0.96
C ASP A 100 -14.50 -2.73 2.13
N SER A 101 -13.34 -3.40 2.21
CA SER A 101 -13.01 -4.31 3.32
C SER A 101 -13.02 -3.59 4.66
N SER A 102 -12.60 -2.32 4.70
CA SER A 102 -12.57 -1.53 5.93
C SER A 102 -13.97 -1.12 6.37
N LEU A 103 -14.85 -0.75 5.46
CA LEU A 103 -16.26 -0.49 5.77
C LEU A 103 -16.91 -1.76 6.35
N ASP A 104 -16.77 -2.89 5.66
CA ASP A 104 -17.33 -4.17 6.12
C ASP A 104 -16.81 -4.56 7.51
N MET A 105 -15.52 -4.38 7.77
CA MET A 105 -14.90 -4.62 9.07
C MET A 105 -15.50 -3.72 10.16
N LEU A 106 -15.63 -2.42 9.90
CA LEU A 106 -16.13 -1.46 10.87
C LEU A 106 -17.63 -1.70 11.21
N PHE A 107 -18.44 -2.10 10.23
CA PHE A 107 -19.84 -2.46 10.45
C PHE A 107 -20.00 -3.79 11.20
N ALA A 108 -19.10 -4.75 11.01
CA ALA A 108 -19.14 -6.04 11.69
C ALA A 108 -18.54 -6.02 13.11
N ARG A 109 -17.74 -5.00 13.43
CA ARG A 109 -17.08 -4.87 14.74
C ARG A 109 -18.08 -4.58 15.84
N PRO A 110 -18.15 -5.42 16.93
CA PRO A 110 -19.07 -5.16 18.05
C PRO A 110 -18.64 -3.91 18.84
N GLU A 111 -19.64 -3.12 19.28
CA GLU A 111 -19.39 -2.02 20.21
C GLU A 111 -18.76 -2.52 21.52
N GLY A 112 -17.73 -1.83 21.99
CA GLY A 112 -17.06 -2.11 23.25
C GLY A 112 -16.24 -3.41 23.26
N THR A 113 -15.88 -3.95 22.09
CA THR A 113 -14.90 -5.05 22.02
C THR A 113 -13.50 -4.56 22.40
N ASP A 114 -12.74 -5.38 23.11
CA ASP A 114 -11.34 -5.10 23.46
C ASP A 114 -10.38 -5.39 22.28
N ILE A 115 -10.87 -6.02 21.21
CA ILE A 115 -10.05 -6.31 20.01
C ILE A 115 -9.77 -5.01 19.27
N ALA A 116 -8.49 -4.68 19.12
CA ALA A 116 -8.07 -3.51 18.36
C ALA A 116 -8.42 -3.66 16.87
N ALA A 117 -8.70 -2.56 16.18
CA ALA A 117 -8.99 -2.56 14.75
C ALA A 117 -8.23 -1.43 14.04
N ALA A 118 -7.73 -1.71 12.85
CA ALA A 118 -7.09 -0.74 11.98
C ALA A 118 -7.59 -0.88 10.54
N ALA A 119 -8.09 0.21 9.97
CA ALA A 119 -8.46 0.33 8.56
C ALA A 119 -7.36 1.09 7.83
N LEU A 120 -6.63 0.44 6.93
CA LEU A 120 -5.51 1.00 6.20
C LEU A 120 -5.92 1.31 4.75
N ASP A 121 -5.41 2.41 4.20
CA ASP A 121 -5.83 2.98 2.92
C ASP A 121 -7.34 3.26 2.90
N PHE A 122 -7.79 3.94 3.95
CA PHE A 122 -9.20 4.18 4.21
C PHE A 122 -9.48 5.67 4.43
N GLU A 123 -10.38 6.25 3.65
CA GLU A 123 -10.83 7.64 3.80
C GLU A 123 -12.27 7.71 4.31
N VAL A 124 -12.46 8.46 5.37
CA VAL A 124 -13.78 8.66 5.98
C VAL A 124 -14.44 9.90 5.43
N SER A 125 -15.35 9.74 4.48
CA SER A 125 -16.16 10.82 3.92
C SER A 125 -17.46 11.08 4.69
N GLN A 126 -17.95 10.07 5.43
CA GLN A 126 -19.16 10.14 6.27
C GLN A 126 -18.90 9.39 7.58
N PRO A 127 -19.61 9.71 8.69
CA PRO A 127 -19.47 9.00 9.94
C PRO A 127 -19.71 7.49 9.79
N VAL A 128 -18.80 6.68 10.34
CA VAL A 128 -18.88 5.21 10.35
C VAL A 128 -18.94 4.68 11.77
N PRO A 129 -19.51 3.49 12.01
CA PRO A 129 -19.52 2.87 13.34
C PRO A 129 -18.09 2.70 13.87
N GLY A 130 -17.88 2.99 15.15
CA GLY A 130 -16.58 2.78 15.82
C GLY A 130 -15.43 3.65 15.32
N GLU A 131 -15.70 4.77 14.61
CA GLU A 131 -14.63 5.64 14.07
C GLU A 131 -13.69 6.22 15.14
N ASP A 132 -14.16 6.39 16.36
CA ASP A 132 -13.35 6.85 17.49
C ASP A 132 -12.64 5.71 18.25
N GLU A 133 -12.95 4.43 17.93
CA GLU A 133 -12.43 3.25 18.60
C GLU A 133 -11.44 2.44 17.73
N ALA A 134 -11.49 2.62 16.43
CA ALA A 134 -10.58 2.00 15.46
C ALA A 134 -9.55 3.01 14.95
N SER A 135 -8.39 2.54 14.53
CA SER A 135 -7.39 3.35 13.82
C SER A 135 -7.79 3.46 12.33
N LEU A 136 -8.08 4.66 11.86
CA LEU A 136 -8.52 4.90 10.48
C LEU A 136 -7.43 5.64 9.71
N VAL A 137 -6.65 4.91 8.95
CA VAL A 137 -5.43 5.38 8.31
C VAL A 137 -5.66 5.68 6.84
N ARG A 138 -5.65 6.94 6.48
CA ARG A 138 -5.55 7.38 5.09
C ARG A 138 -4.09 7.47 4.66
N TYR A 139 -3.77 6.93 3.50
CA TYR A 139 -2.44 7.17 2.91
C TYR A 139 -2.35 8.59 2.35
N ARG A 140 -1.20 9.23 2.56
CA ARG A 140 -0.93 10.57 2.03
C ARG A 140 -0.50 10.49 0.56
N VAL A 141 -1.44 10.05 -0.26
CA VAL A 141 -1.23 9.79 -1.70
C VAL A 141 -0.85 11.05 -2.48
N GLU A 142 -1.21 12.24 -1.97
CA GLU A 142 -0.81 13.52 -2.52
C GLU A 142 0.71 13.73 -2.52
N GLU A 143 1.46 13.14 -1.59
CA GLU A 143 2.92 13.21 -1.57
C GLU A 143 3.53 12.43 -2.73
N GLY A 144 3.11 11.17 -2.92
CA GLY A 144 3.59 10.33 -4.02
C GLY A 144 3.16 10.86 -5.39
N SER A 145 1.90 11.32 -5.49
CA SER A 145 1.39 11.95 -6.72
C SER A 145 2.15 13.22 -7.09
N TYR A 146 2.60 13.99 -6.09
CA TYR A 146 3.46 15.15 -6.32
C TYR A 146 4.78 14.75 -6.98
N LEU A 147 5.42 13.67 -6.54
CA LEU A 147 6.65 13.20 -7.19
C LEU A 147 6.40 12.70 -8.62
N CYS A 148 5.29 12.00 -8.85
CA CYS A 148 4.86 11.61 -10.19
C CYS A 148 4.62 12.83 -11.08
N GLY A 149 3.95 13.85 -10.54
CA GLY A 149 3.73 15.11 -11.23
C GLY A 149 5.03 15.87 -11.51
N TYR A 150 5.98 15.89 -10.57
CA TYR A 150 7.29 16.50 -10.77
C TYR A 150 8.05 15.81 -11.91
N LEU A 151 8.07 14.48 -11.94
CA LEU A 151 8.63 13.69 -13.02
C LEU A 151 7.98 14.02 -14.37
N ALA A 152 6.64 14.00 -14.42
CA ALA A 152 5.87 14.28 -15.62
C ALA A 152 6.10 15.71 -16.12
N GLY A 153 6.04 16.71 -15.23
CA GLY A 153 6.31 18.11 -15.58
C GLY A 153 7.75 18.36 -16.04
N TRP A 154 8.72 17.61 -15.47
CA TRP A 154 10.12 17.71 -15.95
C TRP A 154 10.28 17.17 -17.36
N LEU A 155 9.65 16.04 -17.70
CA LEU A 155 9.79 15.37 -18.99
C LEU A 155 8.92 16.02 -20.07
N SER A 156 7.66 16.36 -19.76
CA SER A 156 6.74 16.97 -20.71
C SER A 156 7.21 18.38 -21.13
N GLY A 157 7.06 18.71 -22.39
CA GLY A 157 7.61 19.93 -22.99
C GLY A 157 9.09 19.84 -23.37
N ARG A 158 9.71 18.67 -23.20
CA ARG A 158 11.08 18.35 -23.62
C ARG A 158 11.04 17.16 -24.59
N THR A 159 12.02 17.08 -25.46
CA THR A 159 12.14 16.00 -26.43
C THR A 159 13.27 15.02 -26.05
N ASP A 160 13.58 14.95 -24.76
CA ASP A 160 14.64 14.08 -24.24
C ASP A 160 14.18 12.60 -24.17
N HIS A 161 12.88 12.38 -24.05
CA HIS A 161 12.26 11.05 -24.15
C HIS A 161 11.61 10.90 -25.54
N PRO A 162 11.72 9.73 -26.21
CA PRO A 162 11.18 9.55 -27.57
C PRO A 162 9.66 9.72 -27.68
N MET A 163 8.94 9.53 -26.57
CA MET A 163 7.47 9.63 -26.48
C MET A 163 7.00 10.97 -25.89
N THR A 164 7.89 11.96 -25.70
CA THR A 164 7.49 13.29 -25.25
C THR A 164 7.64 14.32 -26.39
N ASN A 165 6.84 15.37 -26.32
CA ASN A 165 6.78 16.43 -27.32
C ASN A 165 7.15 17.80 -26.71
N ALA A 166 7.10 18.88 -27.49
CA ALA A 166 7.49 20.22 -27.04
C ALA A 166 6.34 21.00 -26.33
N ILE A 167 5.18 20.36 -26.13
CA ILE A 167 4.04 20.97 -25.44
C ILE A 167 4.07 20.51 -23.96
N PRO A 168 4.27 21.40 -22.99
CA PRO A 168 4.37 21.03 -21.60
C PRO A 168 2.98 20.76 -20.99
N LEU A 169 2.35 19.66 -21.42
CA LEU A 169 0.98 19.33 -21.08
C LEU A 169 0.85 17.86 -20.68
N THR A 170 0.31 17.64 -19.49
CA THR A 170 0.04 16.32 -18.92
C THR A 170 -1.46 16.11 -18.72
N ALA A 171 -1.90 14.88 -18.50
CA ALA A 171 -3.26 14.60 -18.09
C ALA A 171 -3.30 13.80 -16.79
N PHE A 172 -4.32 14.09 -15.98
CA PHE A 172 -4.77 13.31 -14.85
C PHE A 172 -6.09 12.64 -15.22
N ILE A 173 -6.20 11.34 -14.99
CA ILE A 173 -7.44 10.57 -15.17
C ILE A 173 -7.71 9.81 -13.86
N GLY A 174 -8.88 10.04 -13.24
CA GLY A 174 -9.26 9.39 -11.99
C GLY A 174 -10.75 9.18 -11.87
N SER A 175 -11.16 8.20 -11.05
CA SER A 175 -12.56 7.91 -10.81
C SER A 175 -13.12 8.72 -9.65
N LEU A 176 -14.36 9.22 -9.79
CA LEU A 176 -15.11 9.82 -8.69
C LEU A 176 -15.58 8.80 -7.64
N ASP A 177 -15.53 7.50 -7.96
CA ASP A 177 -15.77 6.44 -7.00
C ASP A 177 -14.61 6.30 -5.98
N ASP A 178 -13.39 6.78 -6.34
CA ASP A 178 -12.25 6.79 -5.43
C ASP A 178 -12.30 8.02 -4.49
N PRO A 179 -12.49 7.84 -3.17
CA PRO A 179 -12.53 8.96 -2.23
C PRO A 179 -11.23 9.76 -2.15
N LEU A 180 -10.10 9.20 -2.64
CA LEU A 180 -8.79 9.84 -2.66
C LEU A 180 -8.50 10.61 -3.96
N VAL A 181 -9.38 10.57 -4.96
CA VAL A 181 -9.15 11.15 -6.30
C VAL A 181 -8.72 12.63 -6.25
N VAL A 182 -9.31 13.42 -5.34
CA VAL A 182 -8.97 14.84 -5.20
C VAL A 182 -7.57 15.06 -4.63
N TYR A 183 -7.10 14.16 -3.75
CA TYR A 183 -5.76 14.20 -3.19
C TYR A 183 -4.71 13.83 -4.25
N TYR A 184 -4.96 12.77 -5.02
CA TYR A 184 -4.11 12.40 -6.17
C TYR A 184 -3.98 13.56 -7.16
N ASN A 185 -5.10 14.15 -7.58
CA ASN A 185 -5.10 15.25 -8.54
C ASN A 185 -4.37 16.49 -8.02
N SER A 186 -4.59 16.85 -6.75
CA SER A 186 -3.92 18.00 -6.12
C SER A 186 -2.41 17.80 -6.07
N GLY A 187 -1.96 16.61 -5.64
CA GLY A 187 -0.54 16.25 -5.60
C GLY A 187 0.07 16.31 -7.00
N PHE A 188 -0.49 15.60 -7.95
CA PHE A 188 0.01 15.52 -9.31
C PHE A 188 0.12 16.91 -9.97
N THR A 189 -0.94 17.71 -9.94
CA THR A 189 -0.94 19.05 -10.56
C THR A 189 0.12 19.97 -9.95
N LYS A 190 0.28 19.96 -8.63
CA LYS A 190 1.33 20.75 -7.96
C LYS A 190 2.73 20.25 -8.31
N GLY A 191 2.89 18.94 -8.43
CA GLY A 191 4.13 18.32 -8.89
C GLY A 191 4.50 18.76 -10.30
N VAL A 192 3.55 18.72 -11.24
CA VAL A 192 3.77 19.18 -12.63
C VAL A 192 4.25 20.64 -12.67
N GLN A 193 3.63 21.52 -11.91
CA GLN A 193 4.04 22.92 -11.82
C GLN A 193 5.42 23.10 -11.19
N ALA A 194 5.80 22.25 -10.25
CA ALA A 194 7.12 22.26 -9.63
C ALA A 194 8.21 21.73 -10.58
N GLY A 195 7.90 20.71 -11.38
CA GLY A 195 8.80 20.15 -12.40
C GLY A 195 8.96 21.06 -13.63
N SER A 196 7.90 21.77 -13.99
CA SER A 196 7.88 22.76 -15.06
C SER A 196 6.96 23.94 -14.74
N PRO A 197 7.48 25.15 -14.55
CA PRO A 197 6.63 26.33 -14.29
C PRO A 197 5.64 26.64 -15.43
N GLN A 198 5.85 26.11 -16.63
CA GLN A 198 4.96 26.26 -17.78
C GLN A 198 4.08 25.02 -17.98
N GLY A 199 4.30 23.97 -17.16
CA GLY A 199 3.56 22.72 -17.22
C GLY A 199 2.09 22.91 -16.87
N GLY A 200 1.22 22.32 -17.67
CA GLY A 200 -0.22 22.27 -17.47
C GLY A 200 -0.69 20.84 -17.25
N THR A 201 -1.84 20.70 -16.59
CA THR A 201 -2.53 19.42 -16.41
C THR A 201 -3.98 19.56 -16.82
N HIS A 202 -4.45 18.70 -17.74
CA HIS A 202 -5.87 18.45 -17.94
C HIS A 202 -6.33 17.36 -16.97
N SER A 203 -7.34 17.67 -16.14
CA SER A 203 -7.89 16.70 -15.18
C SER A 203 -9.23 16.20 -15.70
N TYR A 204 -9.33 14.88 -15.85
CA TYR A 204 -10.52 14.15 -16.27
C TYR A 204 -11.00 13.27 -15.14
N PHE A 205 -12.31 13.30 -14.87
CA PHE A 205 -12.92 12.53 -13.81
C PHE A 205 -13.98 11.60 -14.41
N ILE A 206 -13.76 10.30 -14.25
CA ILE A 206 -14.67 9.25 -14.69
C ILE A 206 -15.74 9.11 -13.62
N GLU A 207 -17.02 9.15 -14.01
CA GLU A 207 -18.15 9.08 -13.08
C GLU A 207 -18.32 7.68 -12.47
N ASN A 208 -17.92 6.63 -13.19
CA ASN A 208 -17.97 5.24 -12.76
C ASN A 208 -16.68 4.55 -13.21
N GLU A 209 -15.93 3.99 -12.26
CA GLU A 209 -14.65 3.33 -12.53
C GLU A 209 -14.73 2.20 -13.58
N LYS A 210 -15.93 1.63 -13.81
CA LYS A 210 -16.18 0.57 -14.80
C LYS A 210 -16.49 1.12 -16.20
N ASP A 211 -16.57 2.43 -16.36
CA ASP A 211 -16.81 3.05 -17.67
C ASP A 211 -15.48 3.22 -18.44
N SER A 212 -15.00 2.10 -18.97
CA SER A 212 -13.78 2.06 -19.76
C SER A 212 -13.88 2.90 -21.06
N GLN A 213 -15.07 3.04 -21.63
CA GLN A 213 -15.27 3.88 -22.83
C GLN A 213 -15.09 5.37 -22.55
N GLN A 214 -15.53 5.84 -21.38
CA GLN A 214 -15.30 7.21 -20.95
C GLN A 214 -13.80 7.48 -20.74
N ALA A 215 -13.09 6.53 -20.14
CA ALA A 215 -11.64 6.62 -19.95
C ALA A 215 -10.89 6.73 -21.27
N ARG A 216 -11.22 5.86 -22.23
CA ARG A 216 -10.64 5.90 -23.58
C ARG A 216 -10.90 7.24 -24.27
N ALA A 217 -12.15 7.72 -24.25
CA ALA A 217 -12.50 9.00 -24.88
C ALA A 217 -11.74 10.19 -24.25
N TYR A 218 -11.52 10.18 -22.94
CA TYR A 218 -10.72 11.19 -22.26
C TYR A 218 -9.24 11.11 -22.61
N ALA A 219 -8.68 9.90 -22.73
CA ALA A 219 -7.30 9.71 -23.13
C ALA A 219 -7.07 10.19 -24.59
N GLU A 220 -7.94 9.81 -25.52
CA GLU A 220 -7.89 10.26 -26.93
C GLU A 220 -8.00 11.79 -27.02
N GLU A 221 -8.97 12.41 -26.32
CA GLU A 221 -9.12 13.87 -26.27
C GLU A 221 -7.86 14.56 -25.70
N ALA A 222 -7.22 13.97 -24.70
CA ALA A 222 -6.00 14.51 -24.11
C ALA A 222 -4.83 14.48 -25.10
N VAL A 223 -4.66 13.38 -25.84
CA VAL A 223 -3.63 13.26 -26.90
C VAL A 223 -3.87 14.27 -28.01
N GLU A 224 -5.10 14.47 -28.47
CA GLU A 224 -5.45 15.49 -29.44
C GLU A 224 -5.06 16.92 -29.02
N LYS A 225 -5.01 17.18 -27.69
CA LYS A 225 -4.57 18.45 -27.11
C LYS A 225 -3.05 18.54 -26.95
N GLY A 226 -2.32 17.47 -27.23
CA GLY A 226 -0.86 17.41 -27.15
C GLY A 226 -0.32 16.90 -25.82
N VAL A 227 -1.16 16.21 -25.02
CA VAL A 227 -0.69 15.49 -23.83
C VAL A 227 0.22 14.34 -24.24
N ASP A 228 1.32 14.18 -23.55
CA ASP A 228 2.30 13.12 -23.76
C ASP A 228 2.56 12.26 -22.51
N ILE A 229 2.04 12.64 -21.33
CA ILE A 229 2.15 11.86 -20.11
C ILE A 229 0.82 11.88 -19.35
N PHE A 230 0.29 10.69 -19.08
CA PHE A 230 -0.87 10.46 -18.22
C PHE A 230 -0.47 10.09 -16.81
N PHE A 231 -1.30 10.46 -15.85
CA PHE A 231 -1.32 9.89 -14.51
C PHE A 231 -2.72 9.34 -14.23
N CYS A 232 -2.81 8.06 -13.89
CA CYS A 232 -4.08 7.38 -13.66
C CYS A 232 -4.18 6.88 -12.22
N THR A 233 -5.29 7.20 -11.52
CA THR A 233 -5.60 6.61 -10.21
C THR A 233 -5.94 5.13 -10.36
N PRO A 234 -5.97 4.34 -9.26
CA PRO A 234 -6.37 2.94 -9.34
C PRO A 234 -7.77 2.79 -9.97
N GLY A 235 -7.94 1.79 -10.81
CA GLY A 235 -9.23 1.48 -11.42
C GLY A 235 -9.11 0.58 -12.65
N PRO A 236 -10.16 -0.21 -12.97
CA PRO A 236 -10.15 -1.11 -14.14
C PRO A 236 -10.09 -0.34 -15.46
N PHE A 237 -10.41 0.95 -15.49
CA PHE A 237 -10.32 1.82 -16.66
C PHE A 237 -8.89 2.05 -17.15
N ASN A 238 -7.88 1.71 -16.37
CA ASN A 238 -6.47 1.90 -16.74
C ASN A 238 -6.06 1.12 -17.97
N GLU A 239 -6.68 -0.03 -18.25
CA GLU A 239 -6.41 -0.85 -19.43
C GLU A 239 -6.62 -0.04 -20.70
N GLU A 240 -7.74 0.67 -20.81
CA GLU A 240 -8.06 1.50 -21.99
C GLU A 240 -7.09 2.68 -22.14
N VAL A 241 -6.64 3.27 -21.03
CA VAL A 241 -5.65 4.36 -21.08
C VAL A 241 -4.28 3.84 -21.54
N ILE A 242 -3.90 2.64 -21.10
CA ILE A 242 -2.67 1.98 -21.55
C ILE A 242 -2.76 1.66 -23.04
N GLU A 243 -3.89 1.15 -23.53
CA GLU A 243 -4.09 0.89 -24.96
C GLU A 243 -3.94 2.17 -25.79
N VAL A 244 -4.55 3.29 -25.36
CA VAL A 244 -4.37 4.58 -26.03
C VAL A 244 -2.91 5.05 -25.97
N ALA A 245 -2.22 4.85 -24.85
CA ALA A 245 -0.81 5.19 -24.73
C ALA A 245 0.07 4.39 -25.70
N GLU A 246 -0.26 3.11 -25.95
CA GLU A 246 0.40 2.26 -26.93
C GLU A 246 0.10 2.69 -28.39
N GLU A 247 -1.15 3.03 -28.67
CA GLU A 247 -1.60 3.45 -30.01
C GLU A 247 -0.98 4.78 -30.44
N GLU A 248 -0.78 5.71 -29.49
CA GLU A 248 -0.38 7.08 -29.73
C GLU A 248 1.08 7.39 -29.32
N ASP A 249 1.86 6.36 -28.93
CA ASP A 249 3.26 6.47 -28.46
C ASP A 249 3.45 7.55 -27.38
N VAL A 250 2.61 7.53 -26.33
CA VAL A 250 2.70 8.41 -25.17
C VAL A 250 2.94 7.61 -23.88
N LEU A 251 3.18 8.30 -22.76
CA LEU A 251 3.56 7.69 -21.50
C LEU A 251 2.39 7.68 -20.50
N VAL A 252 2.39 6.68 -19.60
CA VAL A 252 1.43 6.59 -18.49
C VAL A 252 2.14 6.31 -17.17
N ILE A 253 1.70 6.96 -16.10
CA ILE A 253 2.07 6.68 -14.72
C ILE A 253 0.85 6.07 -14.03
N LEU A 254 1.01 4.91 -13.42
CA LEU A 254 -0.06 4.16 -12.78
C LEU A 254 0.06 4.18 -11.25
N VAL A 255 -0.97 3.78 -10.54
CA VAL A 255 -1.00 3.74 -9.06
C VAL A 255 -1.42 2.35 -8.60
N GLY A 256 -0.88 1.90 -7.46
CA GLY A 256 -1.19 0.64 -6.79
C GLY A 256 0.03 -0.23 -6.59
N ALA A 257 0.35 -1.07 -7.56
CA ALA A 257 1.55 -1.91 -7.60
C ALA A 257 2.51 -1.46 -8.72
N ASP A 258 3.64 -2.16 -8.92
CA ASP A 258 4.51 -1.94 -10.08
C ASP A 258 3.91 -2.61 -11.32
N ARG A 259 3.29 -1.81 -12.16
CA ARG A 259 2.58 -2.25 -13.37
C ARG A 259 3.41 -2.11 -14.66
N SER A 260 4.72 -1.96 -14.53
CA SER A 260 5.63 -1.78 -15.69
C SER A 260 5.59 -2.92 -16.70
N GLN A 261 5.19 -4.14 -16.27
CA GLN A 261 5.11 -5.31 -17.16
C GLN A 261 3.89 -5.28 -18.09
N GLU A 262 2.86 -4.49 -17.80
CA GLU A 262 1.67 -4.38 -18.65
C GLU A 262 2.01 -3.72 -20.00
N SER A 263 2.79 -2.65 -19.97
CA SER A 263 3.33 -2.01 -21.15
C SER A 263 4.74 -1.44 -20.90
N PRO A 264 5.79 -2.26 -21.01
CA PRO A 264 7.15 -1.90 -20.54
C PRO A 264 7.78 -0.66 -21.19
N LYS A 265 7.23 -0.19 -22.30
CA LYS A 265 7.69 1.03 -22.98
C LYS A 265 6.89 2.25 -22.58
N HIS A 266 5.58 2.08 -22.35
CA HIS A 266 4.64 3.18 -22.16
C HIS A 266 4.35 3.45 -20.69
N VAL A 267 4.46 2.43 -19.81
CA VAL A 267 4.42 2.66 -18.36
C VAL A 267 5.75 3.26 -17.91
N LEU A 268 5.74 4.58 -17.66
CA LEU A 268 6.92 5.34 -17.26
C LEU A 268 7.43 4.91 -15.88
N THR A 269 6.52 4.78 -14.95
CA THR A 269 6.72 4.27 -13.58
C THR A 269 5.36 4.00 -12.95
N SER A 270 5.35 3.48 -11.72
CA SER A 270 4.15 3.36 -10.90
C SER A 270 4.36 4.01 -9.53
N LEU A 271 3.32 4.66 -9.01
CA LEU A 271 3.24 5.01 -7.60
C LEU A 271 2.78 3.78 -6.83
N ILE A 272 3.70 3.11 -6.16
CA ILE A 272 3.40 1.91 -5.37
C ILE A 272 2.80 2.33 -4.03
N LEU A 273 1.63 1.80 -3.70
CA LEU A 273 1.06 1.88 -2.37
C LEU A 273 1.65 0.73 -1.53
N ARG A 274 2.40 1.08 -0.48
CA ARG A 274 3.22 0.16 0.29
C ARG A 274 2.43 -0.47 1.43
N ASP A 275 1.46 -1.32 1.06
CA ASP A 275 0.65 -2.07 2.03
C ASP A 275 1.51 -2.97 2.92
N ASP A 276 2.63 -3.47 2.41
CA ASP A 276 3.62 -4.23 3.19
C ASP A 276 4.19 -3.41 4.37
N ASN A 277 4.54 -2.16 4.14
CA ASN A 277 5.02 -1.29 5.20
C ASN A 277 3.88 -0.86 6.14
N ALA A 278 2.71 -0.53 5.59
CA ALA A 278 1.57 -0.09 6.40
C ALA A 278 1.11 -1.19 7.38
N VAL A 279 1.03 -2.44 6.94
CA VAL A 279 0.73 -3.60 7.79
C VAL A 279 1.79 -3.75 8.87
N PHE A 280 3.07 -3.69 8.51
CA PHE A 280 4.17 -3.80 9.47
C PHE A 280 4.12 -2.69 10.52
N GLU A 281 3.93 -1.44 10.10
CA GLU A 281 3.87 -0.29 11.01
C GLU A 281 2.63 -0.34 11.94
N ALA A 282 1.47 -0.79 11.44
CA ALA A 282 0.26 -0.94 12.24
C ALA A 282 0.46 -1.99 13.35
N VAL A 283 1.02 -3.15 13.02
CA VAL A 283 1.29 -4.20 14.02
C VAL A 283 2.35 -3.72 15.02
N ARG A 284 3.42 -3.08 14.55
CA ARG A 284 4.46 -2.55 15.43
C ARG A 284 3.88 -1.51 16.40
N ALA A 285 3.09 -0.56 15.89
CA ALA A 285 2.45 0.46 16.72
C ALA A 285 1.48 -0.17 17.75
N ALA A 286 0.75 -1.23 17.36
CA ALA A 286 -0.12 -1.94 18.30
C ALA A 286 0.66 -2.64 19.42
N LEU A 287 1.78 -3.29 19.10
CA LEU A 287 2.66 -3.93 20.08
C LEU A 287 3.29 -2.92 21.06
N ASP A 288 3.66 -1.74 20.56
CA ASP A 288 4.25 -0.66 21.35
C ASP A 288 3.19 0.11 22.18
N GLY A 289 1.89 -0.10 21.91
CA GLY A 289 0.77 0.62 22.51
C GLY A 289 0.58 2.04 21.93
N ASP A 290 1.14 2.29 20.75
CA ASP A 290 1.15 3.59 20.06
C ASP A 290 0.16 3.64 18.88
N LEU A 291 -0.63 2.57 18.64
CA LEU A 291 -1.67 2.57 17.62
C LEU A 291 -2.85 3.43 18.09
N GLU A 292 -2.86 4.69 17.66
CA GLU A 292 -3.90 5.64 18.04
C GLU A 292 -5.24 5.32 17.34
N SER A 293 -6.35 5.46 18.07
CA SER A 293 -7.70 5.39 17.50
C SER A 293 -8.08 6.70 16.81
N GLY A 294 -9.08 6.64 15.92
CA GLY A 294 -9.55 7.78 15.13
C GLY A 294 -8.78 7.97 13.82
N LYS A 295 -8.97 9.13 13.20
CA LYS A 295 -8.43 9.45 11.87
C LYS A 295 -6.95 9.78 11.91
N GLN A 296 -6.17 9.08 11.12
CA GLN A 296 -4.73 9.27 10.97
C GLN A 296 -4.38 9.47 9.49
N VAL A 297 -3.23 10.09 9.23
CA VAL A 297 -2.69 10.25 7.88
C VAL A 297 -1.23 9.81 7.87
N TRP A 298 -0.96 8.70 7.19
CA TRP A 298 0.38 8.13 7.04
C TRP A 298 0.93 8.42 5.64
N GLY A 299 2.19 8.82 5.56
CA GLY A 299 2.85 9.19 4.32
C GLY A 299 4.24 8.61 4.20
N ILE A 300 5.17 9.40 3.65
CA ILE A 300 6.58 8.99 3.46
C ILE A 300 7.25 8.61 4.79
N GLY A 301 6.76 9.13 5.93
CA GLY A 301 7.29 8.83 7.25
C GLY A 301 7.09 7.41 7.68
N GLU A 302 5.95 6.89 7.41
CA GLU A 302 5.52 5.53 7.67
C GLU A 302 5.81 4.63 6.47
N GLY A 303 6.31 5.22 5.36
CA GLY A 303 6.68 4.48 4.15
C GLY A 303 5.50 3.91 3.39
N THR A 304 4.32 4.56 3.43
CA THR A 304 3.08 4.05 2.81
C THR A 304 3.05 4.17 1.29
N TRP A 305 4.05 4.79 0.68
CA TRP A 305 4.19 4.87 -0.77
C TRP A 305 5.67 4.90 -1.20
N SER A 306 5.92 4.51 -2.44
CA SER A 306 7.22 4.66 -3.11
C SER A 306 7.01 4.73 -4.62
N LEU A 307 8.02 5.23 -5.37
CA LEU A 307 8.03 5.10 -6.83
C LEU A 307 8.64 3.76 -7.24
N ALA A 308 8.05 3.13 -8.25
CA ALA A 308 8.64 1.98 -8.92
C ALA A 308 9.91 2.39 -9.69
N PRO A 309 10.84 1.45 -9.96
CA PRO A 309 11.92 1.68 -10.91
C PRO A 309 11.38 2.09 -12.29
N PHE A 310 12.18 2.82 -13.06
CA PHE A 310 11.80 3.25 -14.40
C PHE A 310 11.91 2.15 -15.47
N HIS A 311 12.45 1.00 -15.14
CA HIS A 311 12.57 -0.18 -16.01
C HIS A 311 13.04 0.18 -17.44
N GLY A 312 12.22 -0.08 -18.47
CA GLY A 312 12.53 0.21 -19.86
C GLY A 312 12.75 1.70 -20.17
N ASN A 313 12.22 2.58 -19.33
CA ASN A 313 12.36 4.02 -19.45
C ASN A 313 13.60 4.59 -18.75
N ASP A 314 14.32 3.79 -17.94
CA ASP A 314 15.49 4.24 -17.16
C ASP A 314 16.58 4.94 -18.02
N PRO A 315 16.88 4.52 -19.27
CA PRO A 315 17.85 5.20 -20.12
C PRO A 315 17.48 6.65 -20.48
N TYR A 316 16.21 7.01 -20.42
CA TYR A 316 15.71 8.35 -20.73
C TYR A 316 15.57 9.24 -19.49
N ILE A 317 15.73 8.68 -18.28
CA ILE A 317 15.70 9.43 -17.03
C ILE A 317 17.11 9.87 -16.67
N SER A 318 17.40 11.15 -16.91
CA SER A 318 18.73 11.69 -16.67
C SER A 318 19.14 11.58 -15.18
N LYS A 319 20.46 11.54 -14.92
CA LYS A 319 20.98 11.54 -13.55
C LYS A 319 20.51 12.79 -12.78
N GLU A 320 20.46 13.94 -13.46
CA GLU A 320 19.98 15.20 -12.89
C GLU A 320 18.52 15.08 -12.41
N LEU A 321 17.65 14.46 -13.23
CA LEU A 321 16.25 14.24 -12.85
C LEU A 321 16.12 13.26 -11.67
N LYS A 322 16.91 12.17 -11.65
CA LYS A 322 16.92 11.24 -10.51
C LYS A 322 17.37 11.93 -9.21
N GLU A 323 18.40 12.78 -9.26
CA GLU A 323 18.86 13.57 -8.12
C GLU A 323 17.80 14.59 -7.68
N ALA A 324 17.13 15.25 -8.63
CA ALA A 324 16.05 16.19 -8.33
C ALA A 324 14.84 15.51 -7.70
N LEU A 325 14.43 14.33 -8.19
CA LEU A 325 13.35 13.54 -7.60
C LEU A 325 13.67 13.16 -6.15
N HIS A 326 14.88 12.70 -5.88
CA HIS A 326 15.31 12.38 -4.51
C HIS A 326 15.31 13.62 -3.59
N GLU A 327 15.70 14.79 -4.11
CA GLU A 327 15.61 16.04 -3.37
C GLU A 327 14.16 16.44 -3.07
N GLN A 328 13.24 16.25 -4.04
CA GLN A 328 11.81 16.53 -3.84
C GLN A 328 11.18 15.55 -2.85
N GLU A 329 11.53 14.28 -2.88
CA GLU A 329 11.10 13.29 -1.90
C GLU A 329 11.47 13.72 -0.47
N GLY A 330 12.68 14.22 -0.25
CA GLY A 330 13.10 14.78 1.05
C GLY A 330 12.31 16.00 1.49
N LYS A 331 11.68 16.74 0.57
CA LYS A 331 10.93 17.98 0.84
C LYS A 331 9.42 17.78 0.87
N VAL A 332 8.90 16.67 0.35
CA VAL A 332 7.48 16.50 0.06
C VAL A 332 6.57 16.67 1.28
N ARG A 333 7.04 16.30 2.48
CA ARG A 333 6.31 16.52 3.75
C ARG A 333 6.02 18.02 4.04
N SER A 334 6.83 18.93 3.52
CA SER A 334 6.67 20.37 3.71
C SER A 334 5.79 21.02 2.64
N VAL A 335 5.38 20.28 1.62
CA VAL A 335 4.51 20.78 0.56
C VAL A 335 3.09 20.95 1.10
N ASN A 336 2.54 22.15 0.91
CA ASN A 336 1.15 22.41 1.25
C ASN A 336 0.24 21.95 0.12
N PHE A 337 -0.54 20.87 0.34
CA PHE A 337 -1.50 20.32 -0.60
C PHE A 337 -2.91 20.92 -0.46
N SER A 338 -3.17 21.74 0.55
CA SER A 338 -4.43 22.47 0.66
C SER A 338 -4.50 23.52 -0.46
N SER A 339 -5.54 23.49 -1.25
CA SER A 339 -5.84 24.47 -2.31
C SER A 339 -6.76 25.55 -1.77
#